data_2c3c1ac689a00ce495af6df564c3e1da
#
_entry.id   2c3c1ac689a00ce495af6df564c3e1da
#
_cell.length_a   1.000
_cell.length_b   1.000
_cell.length_c   1.000
_cell.angle_alpha   90.00
_cell.angle_beta   90.00
_cell.angle_gamma   90.00
#
_symmetry.space_group_name_H-M   'P 1'
#
loop_
_entity.id
_entity.type
_entity.pdbx_description
1 polymer ?
#
loop_
_entity_poly.entity_id
_entity_poly.type
_entity_poly.pdbx_seq_one_letter_code
_entity_poly.pdbx_strand_id
1 'polypeptide(L)'
;IGYRLARMLQHTGVTPNMVTILSIFVGAGTGYLFYFTGRPEYTVAGILLLIVANILDCVDGQLARLTGIKSEIGRILDGMAGDIWFTLIYVGLALRLTHLYGSGWFFVPAVASGLSHLLQAGITDYYKTLHLYFVSKEKGREFHSIDQVKAQQRAMKSRTNRAFFALYEVYTRVQEFWTPALQRMLRTLQARYGDD
;
A
#
# COMPACT_ATOMS: atom_id res chain seq x y z
N ILE A 1 -17.28 10.55 -0.99
CA ILE A 1 -17.19 10.53 0.49
C ILE A 1 -15.79 11.00 0.90
N GLY A 2 -14.71 10.40 0.44
CA GLY A 2 -13.33 10.71 0.85
C GLY A 2 -12.95 12.19 0.73
N TYR A 3 -13.24 12.82 -0.41
CA TYR A 3 -12.95 14.24 -0.61
C TYR A 3 -13.66 15.18 0.40
N ARG A 4 -14.93 14.88 0.73
CA ARG A 4 -15.69 15.70 1.72
C ARG A 4 -15.07 15.57 3.11
N LEU A 5 -14.69 14.37 3.53
CA LEU A 5 -13.98 14.12 4.78
C LEU A 5 -12.62 14.81 4.82
N ALA A 6 -11.82 14.69 3.76
CA ALA A 6 -10.52 15.36 3.66
C ALA A 6 -10.67 16.89 3.78
N ARG A 7 -11.68 17.47 3.13
CA ARG A 7 -11.98 18.90 3.23
C ARG A 7 -12.38 19.34 4.64
N MET A 8 -13.04 18.50 5.41
CA MET A 8 -13.33 18.79 6.83
C MET A 8 -12.08 18.70 7.68
N LEU A 9 -11.24 17.68 7.43
CA LEU A 9 -10.02 17.43 8.20
C LEU A 9 -8.90 18.44 7.92
N GLN A 10 -8.85 19.07 6.74
CA GLN A 10 -7.79 20.02 6.38
C GLN A 10 -7.64 21.21 7.36
N HIS A 11 -8.69 21.53 8.11
CA HIS A 11 -8.71 22.64 9.08
C HIS A 11 -8.49 22.18 10.54
N THR A 12 -8.31 20.88 10.79
CA THR A 12 -8.22 20.30 12.14
C THR A 12 -6.80 20.02 12.62
N GLY A 13 -5.78 20.27 11.80
CA GLY A 13 -4.39 19.91 12.12
C GLY A 13 -4.07 18.42 11.99
N VAL A 14 -5.03 17.59 11.57
CA VAL A 14 -4.81 16.16 11.28
C VAL A 14 -3.94 16.03 10.03
N THR A 15 -2.84 15.29 10.13
CA THR A 15 -1.94 15.07 9.00
C THR A 15 -2.36 13.85 8.17
N PRO A 16 -2.02 13.81 6.86
CA PRO A 16 -2.27 12.61 6.03
C PRO A 16 -1.71 11.33 6.66
N ASN A 17 -0.48 11.36 7.18
CA ASN A 17 0.14 10.20 7.82
C ASN A 17 -0.65 9.67 9.03
N MET A 18 -1.29 10.54 9.80
CA MET A 18 -2.15 10.11 10.91
C MET A 18 -3.37 9.35 10.40
N VAL A 19 -3.94 9.78 9.28
CA VAL A 19 -5.10 9.10 8.66
C VAL A 19 -4.67 7.75 8.10
N THR A 20 -3.52 7.66 7.43
CA THR A 20 -2.95 6.38 6.94
C THR A 20 -2.70 5.41 8.09
N ILE A 21 -2.09 5.86 9.18
CA ILE A 21 -1.86 5.02 10.37
C ILE A 21 -3.20 4.54 10.95
N LEU A 22 -4.19 5.42 11.04
CA LEU A 22 -5.52 5.04 11.51
C LEU A 22 -6.17 4.00 10.60
N SER A 23 -6.04 4.15 9.27
CA SER A 23 -6.57 3.18 8.32
C SER A 23 -5.93 1.81 8.48
N ILE A 24 -4.63 1.74 8.77
CA ILE A 24 -3.91 0.50 9.05
C ILE A 24 -4.47 -0.20 10.30
N PHE A 25 -4.70 0.53 11.39
CA PHE A 25 -5.29 -0.04 12.60
C PHE A 25 -6.72 -0.53 12.40
N VAL A 26 -7.54 0.24 11.68
CA VAL A 26 -8.92 -0.15 11.35
C VAL A 26 -8.93 -1.39 10.46
N GLY A 27 -8.06 -1.41 9.44
CA GLY A 27 -7.90 -2.58 8.56
C GLY A 27 -7.37 -3.82 9.28
N ALA A 28 -6.43 -3.66 10.21
CA ALA A 28 -5.97 -4.74 11.08
C ALA A 28 -7.10 -5.33 11.93
N GLY A 29 -8.01 -4.47 12.43
CA GLY A 29 -9.22 -4.89 13.13
C GLY A 29 -10.12 -5.79 12.28
N THR A 30 -10.15 -5.59 10.97
CA THR A 30 -10.87 -6.48 10.04
C THR A 30 -10.33 -7.90 10.08
N GLY A 31 -9.00 -8.07 9.98
CA GLY A 31 -8.35 -9.38 10.06
C GLY A 31 -8.64 -10.10 11.39
N TYR A 32 -8.62 -9.34 12.50
CA TYR A 32 -9.00 -9.87 13.82
C TYR A 32 -10.46 -10.34 13.85
N LEU A 33 -11.41 -9.55 13.36
CA LEU A 33 -12.82 -9.93 13.34
C LEU A 33 -13.10 -11.13 12.45
N PHE A 34 -12.39 -11.25 11.32
CA PHE A 34 -12.54 -12.40 10.43
C PHE A 34 -12.00 -13.71 11.01
N TYR A 35 -11.19 -13.68 12.06
CA TYR A 35 -10.91 -14.88 12.84
C TYR A 35 -12.18 -15.44 13.50
N PHE A 36 -13.18 -14.63 13.81
CA PHE A 36 -14.43 -15.02 14.47
C PHE A 36 -15.61 -15.22 13.49
N THR A 37 -15.35 -15.58 12.22
CA THR A 37 -16.38 -15.76 11.19
C THR A 37 -17.48 -16.78 11.51
N GLY A 38 -17.35 -17.58 12.58
CA GLY A 38 -18.40 -18.45 13.08
C GLY A 38 -19.64 -17.71 13.61
N ARG A 39 -19.56 -16.39 13.78
CA ARG A 39 -20.65 -15.52 14.21
C ARG A 39 -20.87 -14.44 13.16
N PRO A 40 -22.06 -14.37 12.52
CA PRO A 40 -22.34 -13.46 11.42
C PRO A 40 -22.15 -11.98 11.81
N GLU A 41 -22.39 -11.60 13.06
CA GLU A 41 -22.18 -10.24 13.55
C GLU A 41 -20.72 -9.79 13.44
N TYR A 42 -19.74 -10.66 13.70
CA TYR A 42 -18.31 -10.33 13.55
C TYR A 42 -17.92 -10.22 12.07
N THR A 43 -18.51 -11.05 11.22
CA THR A 43 -18.28 -10.96 9.77
C THR A 43 -18.79 -9.64 9.21
N VAL A 44 -20.02 -9.25 9.58
CA VAL A 44 -20.61 -7.96 9.17
C VAL A 44 -19.78 -6.79 9.72
N ALA A 45 -19.40 -6.83 10.99
CA ALA A 45 -18.54 -5.80 11.59
C ALA A 45 -17.18 -5.70 10.88
N GLY A 46 -16.56 -6.84 10.54
CA GLY A 46 -15.30 -6.87 9.78
C GLY A 46 -15.44 -6.25 8.39
N ILE A 47 -16.52 -6.53 7.66
CA ILE A 47 -16.81 -5.90 6.37
C ILE A 47 -16.97 -4.38 6.52
N LEU A 48 -17.69 -3.93 7.54
CA LEU A 48 -17.86 -2.50 7.80
C LEU A 48 -16.53 -1.83 8.14
N LEU A 49 -15.68 -2.45 8.96
CA LEU A 49 -14.34 -1.93 9.23
C LEU A 49 -13.48 -1.87 7.97
N LEU A 50 -13.55 -2.86 7.08
CA LEU A 50 -12.83 -2.85 5.82
C LEU A 50 -13.27 -1.69 4.92
N ILE A 51 -14.57 -1.41 4.86
CA ILE A 51 -15.11 -0.26 4.13
C ILE A 51 -14.58 1.05 4.72
N VAL A 52 -14.56 1.17 6.06
CA VAL A 52 -14.03 2.35 6.75
C VAL A 52 -12.53 2.50 6.49
N ALA A 53 -11.73 1.42 6.55
CA ALA A 53 -10.31 1.45 6.24
C ALA A 53 -10.05 1.96 4.82
N ASN A 54 -10.78 1.46 3.82
CA ASN A 54 -10.68 1.93 2.43
C ASN A 54 -11.10 3.40 2.26
N ILE A 55 -12.11 3.86 3.00
CA ILE A 55 -12.50 5.28 2.99
C ILE A 55 -11.37 6.13 3.56
N LEU A 56 -10.76 5.74 4.69
CA LEU A 56 -9.66 6.46 5.33
C LEU A 56 -8.44 6.54 4.41
N ASP A 57 -8.10 5.47 3.73
CA ASP A 57 -7.05 5.40 2.73
C ASP A 57 -7.29 6.41 1.57
N CYS A 58 -8.51 6.46 1.07
CA CYS A 58 -8.88 7.50 0.11
C CYS A 58 -8.81 8.93 0.68
N VAL A 59 -9.03 9.10 1.97
CA VAL A 59 -9.03 10.42 2.64
C VAL A 59 -7.60 10.94 2.79
N ASP A 60 -6.62 10.12 3.16
CA ASP A 60 -5.24 10.58 3.38
C ASP A 60 -4.60 11.11 2.10
N GLY A 61 -4.78 10.42 0.97
CA GLY A 61 -4.32 10.89 -0.33
C GLY A 61 -5.01 12.17 -0.79
N GLN A 62 -6.31 12.36 -0.48
CA GLN A 62 -7.02 13.61 -0.76
C GLN A 62 -6.55 14.73 0.17
N LEU A 63 -6.36 14.43 1.46
CA LEU A 63 -5.86 15.37 2.45
C LEU A 63 -4.45 15.87 2.11
N ALA A 64 -3.56 14.96 1.69
CA ALA A 64 -2.21 15.32 1.21
C ALA A 64 -2.26 16.30 0.03
N ARG A 65 -3.21 16.12 -0.89
CA ARG A 65 -3.39 17.04 -2.03
C ARG A 65 -3.97 18.40 -1.61
N LEU A 66 -4.91 18.42 -0.67
CA LEU A 66 -5.55 19.65 -0.20
C LEU A 66 -4.64 20.50 0.69
N THR A 67 -3.83 19.87 1.53
CA THR A 67 -2.95 20.56 2.48
C THR A 67 -1.57 20.85 1.91
N GLY A 68 -1.17 20.19 0.82
CA GLY A 68 0.19 20.23 0.31
C GLY A 68 1.20 19.48 1.17
N ILE A 69 0.77 18.87 2.29
CA ILE A 69 1.64 18.11 3.20
C ILE A 69 1.90 16.74 2.59
N LYS A 70 3.08 16.58 2.02
CA LYS A 70 3.55 15.32 1.44
C LYS A 70 4.80 14.87 2.17
N SER A 71 4.85 13.60 2.57
CA SER A 71 6.05 12.97 3.09
C SER A 71 6.36 11.69 2.35
N GLU A 72 7.63 11.38 2.12
CA GLU A 72 8.03 10.12 1.48
C GLU A 72 7.60 8.91 2.29
N ILE A 73 7.70 9.00 3.62
CA ILE A 73 7.23 7.94 4.53
C ILE A 73 5.71 7.76 4.40
N GLY A 74 4.94 8.85 4.35
CA GLY A 74 3.48 8.78 4.18
C GLY A 74 3.09 8.08 2.88
N ARG A 75 3.78 8.38 1.78
CA ARG A 75 3.56 7.72 0.49
C ARG A 75 3.87 6.22 0.53
N ILE A 76 4.95 5.82 1.24
CA ILE A 76 5.31 4.42 1.42
C ILE A 76 4.25 3.71 2.26
N LEU A 77 3.80 4.32 3.36
CA LEU A 77 2.77 3.78 4.23
C LEU A 77 1.43 3.62 3.51
N ASP A 78 1.01 4.64 2.74
CA ASP A 78 -0.18 4.64 1.90
C ASP A 78 -0.14 3.46 0.90
N GLY A 79 0.97 3.32 0.16
CA GLY A 79 1.14 2.20 -0.78
C GLY A 79 1.15 0.82 -0.15
N MET A 80 1.53 0.69 1.13
CA MET A 80 1.61 -0.59 1.84
C MET A 80 0.38 -0.87 2.72
N ALA A 81 -0.46 0.10 2.98
CA ALA A 81 -1.59 -0.03 3.89
C ALA A 81 -2.53 -1.18 3.47
N GLY A 82 -2.91 -1.23 2.20
CA GLY A 82 -3.73 -2.30 1.64
C GLY A 82 -3.10 -3.68 1.81
N ASP A 83 -1.81 -3.82 1.51
CA ASP A 83 -1.08 -5.09 1.64
C ASP A 83 -1.07 -5.59 3.09
N ILE A 84 -0.94 -4.69 4.06
CA ILE A 84 -0.99 -5.02 5.50
C ILE A 84 -2.38 -5.54 5.87
N TRP A 85 -3.46 -4.86 5.48
CA TRP A 85 -4.82 -5.31 5.83
C TRP A 85 -5.13 -6.67 5.24
N PHE A 86 -4.87 -6.86 3.95
CA PHE A 86 -5.19 -8.12 3.27
C PHE A 86 -4.34 -9.26 3.79
N THR A 87 -3.06 -9.03 4.13
CA THR A 87 -2.22 -10.04 4.80
C THR A 87 -2.85 -10.48 6.11
N LEU A 88 -3.30 -9.54 6.94
CA LEU A 88 -3.94 -9.86 8.23
C LEU A 88 -5.28 -10.57 8.06
N ILE A 89 -6.04 -10.23 7.02
CA ILE A 89 -7.29 -10.92 6.67
C ILE A 89 -7.00 -12.37 6.27
N TYR A 90 -6.04 -12.61 5.38
CA TYR A 90 -5.70 -13.97 4.94
C TYR A 90 -5.16 -14.81 6.09
N VAL A 91 -4.31 -14.24 6.94
CA VAL A 91 -3.81 -14.91 8.15
C VAL A 91 -4.95 -15.20 9.12
N GLY A 92 -5.83 -14.25 9.40
CA GLY A 92 -6.98 -14.43 10.29
C GLY A 92 -7.90 -15.57 9.83
N LEU A 93 -8.22 -15.61 8.55
CA LEU A 93 -9.03 -16.67 7.95
C LEU A 93 -8.32 -18.04 8.00
N ALA A 94 -7.02 -18.09 7.66
CA ALA A 94 -6.23 -19.31 7.71
C ALA A 94 -6.14 -19.88 9.13
N LEU A 95 -5.89 -19.04 10.14
CA LEU A 95 -5.88 -19.40 11.55
C LEU A 95 -7.24 -19.95 11.99
N ARG A 96 -8.34 -19.29 11.58
CA ARG A 96 -9.69 -19.74 11.89
C ARG A 96 -9.97 -21.12 11.33
N LEU A 97 -9.68 -21.34 10.04
CA LEU A 97 -9.90 -22.62 9.38
C LEU A 97 -9.01 -23.72 9.96
N THR A 98 -7.76 -23.41 10.27
CA THR A 98 -6.84 -24.33 10.95
C THR A 98 -7.37 -24.73 12.32
N HIS A 99 -7.92 -23.78 13.09
CA HIS A 99 -8.51 -24.06 14.39
C HIS A 99 -9.77 -24.93 14.28
N LEU A 100 -10.60 -24.71 13.24
CA LEU A 100 -11.84 -25.47 13.05
C LEU A 100 -11.61 -26.91 12.57
N TYR A 101 -10.66 -27.10 11.66
CA TYR A 101 -10.47 -28.37 10.95
C TYR A 101 -9.18 -29.10 11.34
N GLY A 102 -8.36 -28.54 12.24
CA GLY A 102 -7.13 -29.16 12.73
C GLY A 102 -6.03 -29.31 11.67
N SER A 103 -6.10 -28.56 10.55
CA SER A 103 -5.19 -28.73 9.42
C SER A 103 -4.47 -27.44 9.04
N GLY A 104 -3.14 -27.48 9.02
CA GLY A 104 -2.32 -26.35 8.54
C GLY A 104 -2.37 -26.11 7.03
N TRP A 105 -3.01 -26.98 6.26
CA TRP A 105 -3.16 -26.82 4.80
C TRP A 105 -3.87 -25.54 4.40
N PHE A 106 -4.68 -24.94 5.27
CA PHE A 106 -5.37 -23.68 5.01
C PHE A 106 -4.42 -22.48 4.88
N PHE A 107 -3.18 -22.59 5.33
CA PHE A 107 -2.16 -21.56 5.05
C PHE A 107 -1.69 -21.55 3.60
N VAL A 108 -1.80 -22.66 2.87
CA VAL A 108 -1.40 -22.72 1.45
C VAL A 108 -2.21 -21.74 0.59
N PRO A 109 -3.56 -21.80 0.56
CA PRO A 109 -4.35 -20.82 -0.19
C PRO A 109 -4.21 -19.40 0.38
N ALA A 110 -4.00 -19.21 1.68
CA ALA A 110 -3.80 -17.91 2.27
C ALA A 110 -2.49 -17.26 1.76
N VAL A 111 -1.39 -18.01 1.74
CA VAL A 111 -0.11 -17.56 1.20
C VAL A 111 -0.22 -17.30 -0.30
N ALA A 112 -0.85 -18.21 -1.05
CA ALA A 112 -1.06 -18.03 -2.49
C ALA A 112 -1.89 -16.76 -2.79
N SER A 113 -2.96 -16.50 -2.01
CA SER A 113 -3.78 -15.29 -2.14
C SER A 113 -2.99 -14.03 -1.79
N GLY A 114 -2.20 -14.06 -0.71
CA GLY A 114 -1.34 -12.94 -0.32
C GLY A 114 -0.30 -12.61 -1.39
N LEU A 115 0.40 -13.62 -1.91
CA LEU A 115 1.36 -13.43 -3.01
C LEU A 115 0.67 -12.89 -4.28
N SER A 116 -0.48 -13.44 -4.64
CA SER A 116 -1.27 -12.95 -5.78
C SER A 116 -1.70 -11.50 -5.60
N HIS A 117 -2.11 -11.13 -4.39
CA HIS A 117 -2.50 -9.76 -4.04
C HIS A 117 -1.33 -8.79 -4.19
N LEU A 118 -0.19 -9.10 -3.58
CA LEU A 118 1.05 -8.31 -3.68
C LEU A 118 1.48 -8.10 -5.14
N LEU A 119 1.40 -9.16 -5.95
CA LEU A 119 1.73 -9.08 -7.37
C LEU A 119 0.77 -8.16 -8.13
N GLN A 120 -0.53 -8.31 -7.92
CA GLN A 120 -1.54 -7.48 -8.58
C GLN A 120 -1.42 -6.01 -8.17
N ALA A 121 -1.27 -5.74 -6.87
CA ALA A 121 -1.07 -4.39 -6.35
C ALA A 121 0.19 -3.76 -6.93
N GLY A 122 1.32 -4.47 -6.88
CA GLY A 122 2.60 -4.00 -7.42
C GLY A 122 2.56 -3.70 -8.91
N ILE A 123 1.98 -4.60 -9.72
CA ILE A 123 1.83 -4.39 -11.15
C ILE A 123 0.92 -3.19 -11.44
N THR A 124 -0.21 -3.08 -10.73
CA THR A 124 -1.17 -1.98 -10.91
C THR A 124 -0.55 -0.64 -10.58
N ASP A 125 0.16 -0.54 -9.46
CA ASP A 125 0.84 0.68 -9.04
C ASP A 125 1.94 1.09 -10.04
N TYR A 126 2.70 0.13 -10.51
CA TYR A 126 3.73 0.36 -11.53
C TYR A 126 3.14 0.88 -12.85
N TYR A 127 2.08 0.25 -13.37
CA TYR A 127 1.40 0.72 -14.59
C TYR A 127 0.76 2.10 -14.41
N LYS A 128 0.15 2.36 -13.26
CA LYS A 128 -0.42 3.67 -12.91
C LYS A 128 0.66 4.76 -12.92
N THR A 129 1.79 4.49 -12.29
CA THR A 129 2.91 5.44 -12.21
C THR A 129 3.52 5.69 -13.58
N LEU A 130 3.66 4.64 -14.40
CA LEU A 130 4.11 4.75 -15.78
C LEU A 130 3.15 5.58 -16.64
N HIS A 131 1.85 5.34 -16.53
CA HIS A 131 0.84 6.13 -17.24
C HIS A 131 0.94 7.61 -16.85
N LEU A 132 1.09 7.91 -15.56
CA LEU A 132 1.27 9.28 -15.08
C LEU A 132 2.55 9.93 -15.59
N TYR A 133 3.65 9.19 -15.75
CA TYR A 133 4.88 9.67 -16.35
C TYR A 133 4.68 10.16 -17.79
N PHE A 134 3.91 9.44 -18.61
CA PHE A 134 3.63 9.84 -19.99
C PHE A 134 2.59 10.97 -20.10
N VAL A 135 1.64 11.05 -19.17
CA VAL A 135 0.57 12.06 -19.22
C VAL A 135 0.99 13.38 -18.60
N SER A 136 1.86 13.35 -17.59
CA SER A 136 2.30 14.56 -16.89
C SER A 136 3.69 14.35 -16.30
N LYS A 137 4.69 15.02 -16.87
CA LYS A 137 6.10 15.00 -16.40
C LYS A 137 6.22 15.36 -14.90
N GLU A 138 5.40 16.29 -14.40
CA GLU A 138 5.39 16.66 -12.97
C GLU A 138 4.94 15.51 -12.04
N LYS A 139 3.94 14.73 -12.46
CA LYS A 139 3.43 13.59 -11.69
C LYS A 139 4.30 12.35 -11.85
N GLY A 140 5.02 12.22 -12.95
CA GLY A 140 5.98 11.14 -13.22
C GLY A 140 7.26 11.21 -12.40
N ARG A 141 7.59 12.36 -11.78
CA ARG A 141 8.75 12.50 -10.87
C ARG A 141 8.65 11.63 -9.61
N GLU A 142 7.50 11.05 -9.34
CA GLU A 142 7.30 10.10 -8.23
C GLU A 142 7.81 8.68 -8.56
N PHE A 143 8.23 8.44 -9.81
CA PHE A 143 8.82 7.15 -10.19
C PHE A 143 10.25 7.05 -9.63
N HIS A 144 10.42 6.21 -8.62
CA HIS A 144 11.72 5.92 -8.03
C HIS A 144 12.22 4.56 -8.50
N SER A 145 13.36 4.54 -9.18
CA SER A 145 14.07 3.29 -9.43
C SER A 145 14.72 2.77 -8.15
N ILE A 146 15.05 1.47 -8.09
CA ILE A 146 15.78 0.87 -6.96
C ILE A 146 17.03 1.69 -6.60
N ASP A 147 17.75 2.20 -7.59
CA ASP A 147 18.98 2.95 -7.34
C ASP A 147 18.73 4.30 -6.64
N GLN A 148 17.62 4.96 -6.98
CA GLN A 148 17.19 6.19 -6.30
C GLN A 148 16.73 5.91 -4.87
N VAL A 149 15.97 4.83 -4.63
CA VAL A 149 15.54 4.41 -3.29
C VAL A 149 16.76 4.10 -2.41
N LYS A 150 17.77 3.40 -2.93
CA LYS A 150 19.03 3.13 -2.22
C LYS A 150 19.82 4.39 -1.90
N ALA A 151 19.88 5.34 -2.84
CA ALA A 151 20.57 6.62 -2.61
C ALA A 151 19.89 7.42 -1.51
N GLN A 152 18.56 7.51 -1.52
CA GLN A 152 17.77 8.16 -0.48
C GLN A 152 17.96 7.48 0.88
N GLN A 153 17.92 6.13 0.94
CA GLN A 153 18.15 5.37 2.17
C GLN A 153 19.51 5.68 2.80
N ARG A 154 20.58 5.76 1.99
CA ARG A 154 21.94 6.08 2.47
C ARG A 154 22.06 7.51 3.01
N ALA A 155 21.30 8.44 2.47
CA ALA A 155 21.28 9.84 2.89
C ALA A 155 20.54 10.09 4.21
N MET A 156 19.73 9.11 4.68
CA MET A 156 18.90 9.28 5.87
C MET A 156 19.67 9.08 7.17
N LYS A 157 19.54 10.06 8.06
CA LYS A 157 20.18 10.06 9.41
C LYS A 157 19.38 9.25 10.44
N SER A 158 18.05 9.14 10.30
CA SER A 158 17.18 8.45 11.26
C SER A 158 17.16 6.93 11.01
N ARG A 159 17.38 6.14 12.08
CA ARG A 159 17.29 4.67 12.03
C ARG A 159 15.91 4.16 11.61
N THR A 160 14.85 4.79 12.12
CA THR A 160 13.45 4.44 11.81
C THR A 160 13.16 4.65 10.32
N ASN A 161 13.55 5.81 9.78
CA ASN A 161 13.37 6.12 8.36
C ASN A 161 14.15 5.14 7.47
N ARG A 162 15.39 4.77 7.88
CA ARG A 162 16.18 3.75 7.16
C ARG A 162 15.49 2.38 7.12
N ALA A 163 14.84 1.97 8.21
CA ALA A 163 14.09 0.71 8.25
C ALA A 163 12.88 0.73 7.30
N PHE A 164 12.12 1.83 7.27
CA PHE A 164 11.02 2.01 6.31
C PHE A 164 11.50 1.99 4.86
N PHE A 165 12.62 2.66 4.56
CA PHE A 165 13.17 2.63 3.21
C PHE A 165 13.76 1.28 2.82
N ALA A 166 14.29 0.50 3.76
CA ALA A 166 14.70 -0.88 3.51
C ALA A 166 13.50 -1.76 3.09
N LEU A 167 12.38 -1.59 3.78
CA LEU A 167 11.15 -2.30 3.43
C LEU A 167 10.63 -1.87 2.05
N TYR A 168 10.65 -0.57 1.76
CA TYR A 168 10.27 -0.04 0.45
C TYR A 168 11.22 -0.52 -0.66
N GLU A 169 12.51 -0.64 -0.40
CA GLU A 169 13.47 -1.23 -1.34
C GLU A 169 13.10 -2.68 -1.71
N VAL A 170 12.74 -3.50 -0.71
CA VAL A 170 12.27 -4.88 -0.96
C VAL A 170 11.00 -4.87 -1.81
N TYR A 171 10.03 -4.02 -1.48
CA TYR A 171 8.80 -3.86 -2.25
C TYR A 171 9.07 -3.47 -3.70
N THR A 172 9.90 -2.45 -3.93
CA THR A 172 10.29 -2.00 -5.27
C THR A 172 11.03 -3.09 -6.06
N ARG A 173 11.91 -3.88 -5.40
CA ARG A 173 12.57 -5.03 -6.06
C ARG A 173 11.57 -6.07 -6.54
N VAL A 174 10.56 -6.38 -5.73
CA VAL A 174 9.51 -7.33 -6.12
C VAL A 174 8.75 -6.80 -7.34
N GLN A 175 8.39 -5.51 -7.36
CA GLN A 175 7.73 -4.87 -8.50
C GLN A 175 8.60 -4.95 -9.77
N GLU A 176 9.88 -4.58 -9.69
CA GLU A 176 10.79 -4.60 -10.84
C GLU A 176 11.05 -6.03 -11.34
N PHE A 177 11.14 -7.01 -10.45
CA PHE A 177 11.33 -8.42 -10.81
C PHE A 177 10.18 -8.95 -11.70
N TRP A 178 8.94 -8.54 -11.42
CA TRP A 178 7.76 -8.99 -12.15
C TRP A 178 7.44 -8.15 -13.40
N THR A 179 8.14 -7.03 -13.62
CA THR A 179 7.89 -6.12 -14.75
C THR A 179 9.10 -5.91 -15.68
N PRO A 180 9.88 -6.94 -16.06
CA PRO A 180 11.13 -6.77 -16.80
C PRO A 180 10.92 -6.23 -18.22
N ALA A 181 9.78 -6.55 -18.86
CA ALA A 181 9.45 -6.05 -20.19
C ALA A 181 9.21 -4.53 -20.17
N LEU A 182 8.53 -4.05 -19.15
CA LEU A 182 8.19 -2.65 -18.98
C LEU A 182 9.43 -1.80 -18.65
N GLN A 183 10.34 -2.33 -17.85
CA GLN A 183 11.63 -1.66 -17.58
C GLN A 183 12.50 -1.54 -18.82
N ARG A 184 12.55 -2.59 -19.66
CA ARG A 184 13.23 -2.51 -20.95
C ARG A 184 12.63 -1.43 -21.84
N MET A 185 11.30 -1.36 -21.91
CA MET A 185 10.59 -0.32 -22.66
C MET A 185 10.92 1.09 -22.13
N LEU A 186 10.90 1.30 -20.81
CA LEU A 186 11.26 2.59 -20.19
C LEU A 186 12.68 3.02 -20.52
N ARG A 187 13.66 2.14 -20.35
CA ARG A 187 15.07 2.41 -20.71
C ARG A 187 15.22 2.78 -22.18
N THR A 188 14.50 2.10 -23.07
CA THR A 188 14.52 2.38 -24.50
C THR A 188 13.90 3.76 -24.81
N LEU A 189 12.80 4.10 -24.14
CA LEU A 189 12.13 5.40 -24.31
C LEU A 189 12.98 6.53 -23.73
N GLN A 190 13.55 6.38 -22.55
CA GLN A 190 14.48 7.34 -21.96
C GLN A 190 15.71 7.57 -22.84
N ALA A 191 16.29 6.48 -23.38
CA ALA A 191 17.43 6.60 -24.29
C ALA A 191 17.08 7.27 -25.63
N ARG A 192 15.82 7.16 -26.07
CA ARG A 192 15.38 7.68 -27.39
C ARG A 192 14.86 9.12 -27.34
N TYR A 193 14.24 9.51 -26.23
CA TYR A 193 13.58 10.81 -26.10
C TYR A 193 14.23 11.72 -25.06
N GLY A 194 15.27 11.25 -24.36
CA GLY A 194 15.96 12.00 -23.32
C GLY A 194 15.07 12.30 -22.10
N ASP A 195 15.62 13.06 -21.17
CA ASP A 195 14.88 13.59 -20.02
C ASP A 195 14.13 14.91 -20.35
N ASP A 196 13.93 15.23 -21.65
CA ASP A 196 13.25 16.45 -22.11
C ASP A 196 11.71 16.40 -21.91
#